data_f4a06d3e11350db77c28a6fd4bd4f1d9
#
_entry.id   f4a06d3e11350db77c28a6fd4bd4f1d9
#
_cell.length_a   1.000
_cell.length_b   1.000
_cell.length_c   1.000
_cell.angle_alpha   90.00
_cell.angle_beta   90.00
_cell.angle_gamma   90.00
#
_symmetry.space_group_name_H-M   'P 1'
#
loop_
_entity.id
_entity.type
_entity.pdbx_description
1 polymer ?
#
loop_
_entity_poly.entity_id
_entity_poly.type
_entity_poly.pdbx_seq_one_letter_code
_entity_poly.pdbx_strand_id
1 'polypeptide(L)'
;MTARLALVITALFFASCTSESTPPPNGAPAPGQEVASSLSRDTAPDTTADELARLTADNAAFGWELYRELVKDRENLFFSPHSISVALAMTWAGARGNTETEMADALRFSLGQARLHPAFNALDLELASRAEAGGANPPLPFRLNVTNALFGQRDFTFLDPFLDTLAIHYGAGLRLMDFVNEAEQSRVAINSWVADQTEDRIEELIAQGIIDAATRLVLVNAIYFTASWAEPFDEANTRSDPFTLPDGTEINTPTMHGNAAMRYVDAENYEAAEVPYDGQQLAMLLIVPDEGQFAAVESALAASTLAQILDELSVHQVDLSLPKFSFRSLVPAKEPLRSLGMVDAFGGAADLSGMNGTGGLFIQDVVHQGFIAVDEKGTEAAAATAVIVGETSAPPAATLTVDRPFMFAIIDRPTGATLFIGRVVDPSN
;
A
#
# COMPACT_ATOMS: atom_id res chain seq x y z
N MET A 1 -33.42 43.27 55.76
CA MET A 1 -34.15 43.36 54.48
C MET A 1 -33.21 42.76 53.42
N THR A 2 -33.35 41.48 53.13
CA THR A 2 -32.52 40.72 52.22
C THR A 2 -33.41 40.25 51.08
N ALA A 3 -33.21 40.83 49.87
CA ALA A 3 -33.91 40.43 48.63
C ALA A 3 -33.15 39.25 47.99
N ARG A 4 -33.82 38.12 47.86
CA ARG A 4 -33.36 36.96 47.09
C ARG A 4 -33.74 37.12 45.61
N LEU A 5 -32.78 37.17 44.74
CA LEU A 5 -32.95 37.14 43.28
C LEU A 5 -33.01 35.66 42.85
N ALA A 6 -34.16 35.28 42.26
CA ALA A 6 -34.35 33.94 41.69
C ALA A 6 -33.90 33.96 40.22
N LEU A 7 -32.93 33.11 39.89
CA LEU A 7 -32.43 32.91 38.55
C LEU A 7 -33.27 31.79 37.88
N VAL A 8 -34.06 32.16 36.86
CA VAL A 8 -34.81 31.20 36.00
C VAL A 8 -33.90 30.75 34.87
N ILE A 9 -33.45 29.47 34.91
CA ILE A 9 -32.70 28.83 33.83
C ILE A 9 -33.72 28.20 32.87
N THR A 10 -33.88 28.81 31.69
CA THR A 10 -34.65 28.23 30.59
C THR A 10 -33.76 27.24 29.85
N ALA A 11 -34.04 25.96 30.00
CA ALA A 11 -33.36 24.89 29.23
C ALA A 11 -33.99 24.85 27.82
N LEU A 12 -33.20 25.22 26.81
CA LEU A 12 -33.52 24.96 25.40
C LEU A 12 -33.19 23.50 25.08
N PHE A 13 -34.19 22.67 24.86
CA PHE A 13 -34.07 21.37 24.23
C PHE A 13 -33.82 21.53 22.74
N PHE A 14 -32.59 21.27 22.28
CA PHE A 14 -32.35 21.00 20.87
C PHE A 14 -32.82 19.58 20.58
N ALA A 15 -33.92 19.45 19.84
CA ALA A 15 -34.33 18.18 19.24
C ALA A 15 -33.39 17.90 18.09
N SER A 16 -32.45 16.97 18.31
CA SER A 16 -31.63 16.35 17.25
C SER A 16 -32.57 15.45 16.44
N CYS A 17 -32.92 15.86 15.23
CA CYS A 17 -33.55 14.98 14.26
C CYS A 17 -32.50 14.00 13.74
N THR A 18 -32.37 12.85 14.38
CA THR A 18 -31.78 11.68 13.76
C THR A 18 -32.80 11.18 12.72
N SER A 19 -32.48 11.32 11.44
CA SER A 19 -33.21 10.64 10.38
C SER A 19 -32.92 9.12 10.49
N GLU A 20 -33.79 8.42 11.21
CA GLU A 20 -33.85 6.98 11.13
C GLU A 20 -34.27 6.61 9.70
N SER A 21 -33.31 6.12 8.89
CA SER A 21 -33.62 5.48 7.63
C SER A 21 -34.40 4.20 7.93
N THR A 22 -35.66 4.16 7.57
CA THR A 22 -36.49 2.93 7.64
C THR A 22 -35.82 1.84 6.82
N PRO A 23 -35.59 0.63 7.38
CA PRO A 23 -35.02 -0.48 6.63
C PRO A 23 -35.94 -0.86 5.48
N PRO A 24 -35.40 -1.31 4.33
CA PRO A 24 -36.20 -1.73 3.18
C PRO A 24 -37.09 -2.92 3.55
N PRO A 25 -38.27 -3.06 2.93
CA PRO A 25 -39.34 -3.97 3.37
C PRO A 25 -39.07 -5.48 3.22
N ASN A 26 -37.90 -5.91 2.74
CA ASN A 26 -37.59 -7.32 2.45
C ASN A 26 -36.38 -7.91 3.21
N GLY A 27 -35.89 -7.28 4.28
CA GLY A 27 -34.81 -7.85 5.09
C GLY A 27 -33.45 -7.94 4.37
N ALA A 28 -33.32 -7.39 3.14
CA ALA A 28 -32.03 -7.29 2.47
C ALA A 28 -31.16 -6.24 3.20
N PRO A 29 -29.85 -6.52 3.41
CA PRO A 29 -28.95 -5.57 4.06
C PRO A 29 -28.89 -4.24 3.30
N ALA A 30 -28.69 -3.14 4.02
CA ALA A 30 -28.53 -1.83 3.41
C ALA A 30 -27.29 -1.79 2.49
N PRO A 31 -27.30 -0.99 1.39
CA PRO A 31 -26.15 -0.86 0.50
C PRO A 31 -24.87 -0.52 1.29
N GLY A 32 -23.79 -1.24 1.01
CA GLY A 32 -22.51 -1.08 1.71
C GLY A 32 -22.46 -1.71 3.12
N GLN A 33 -23.49 -2.42 3.54
CA GLN A 33 -23.45 -3.16 4.81
C GLN A 33 -22.41 -4.27 4.75
N GLU A 34 -21.57 -4.32 5.78
CA GLU A 34 -20.60 -5.39 5.94
C GLU A 34 -21.27 -6.68 6.42
N VAL A 35 -20.94 -7.79 5.74
CA VAL A 35 -21.25 -9.15 6.18
C VAL A 35 -19.94 -9.79 6.61
N ALA A 36 -19.83 -10.14 7.87
CA ALA A 36 -18.66 -10.74 8.47
C ALA A 36 -19.03 -11.90 9.35
N SER A 37 -18.05 -12.79 9.59
CA SER A 37 -18.17 -13.80 10.65
C SER A 37 -18.26 -13.14 12.02
N SER A 38 -18.84 -13.87 12.98
CA SER A 38 -18.82 -13.49 14.40
C SER A 38 -17.49 -13.80 15.09
N LEU A 39 -16.53 -14.42 14.39
CA LEU A 39 -15.22 -14.74 14.90
C LEU A 39 -14.33 -13.49 14.94
N SER A 40 -13.53 -13.39 16.00
CA SER A 40 -12.55 -12.33 16.12
C SER A 40 -11.27 -12.65 15.35
N ARG A 41 -10.54 -11.61 14.96
CA ARG A 41 -9.20 -11.74 14.38
C ARG A 41 -8.28 -12.52 15.34
N ASP A 42 -7.51 -13.45 14.79
CA ASP A 42 -6.45 -14.13 15.51
C ASP A 42 -5.28 -13.15 15.74
N THR A 43 -4.97 -12.87 17.01
CA THR A 43 -3.88 -11.96 17.39
C THR A 43 -2.56 -12.68 17.69
N ALA A 44 -2.52 -14.01 17.54
CA ALA A 44 -1.32 -14.84 17.74
C ALA A 44 -1.29 -16.00 16.73
N PRO A 45 -1.25 -15.69 15.42
CA PRO A 45 -1.33 -16.70 14.37
C PRO A 45 -0.17 -17.71 14.47
N ASP A 46 -0.49 -19.00 14.29
CA ASP A 46 0.50 -20.07 14.23
C ASP A 46 1.25 -20.02 12.90
N THR A 47 2.32 -19.23 12.87
CA THR A 47 3.18 -19.02 11.70
C THR A 47 4.64 -19.14 12.11
N THR A 48 5.43 -19.89 11.33
CA THR A 48 6.87 -20.01 11.54
C THR A 48 7.63 -18.86 10.88
N ALA A 49 8.87 -18.60 11.34
CA ALA A 49 9.75 -17.61 10.72
C ALA A 49 10.05 -17.96 9.24
N ASP A 50 10.16 -19.24 8.91
CA ASP A 50 10.40 -19.69 7.53
C ASP A 50 9.18 -19.42 6.62
N GLU A 51 7.97 -19.58 7.13
CA GLU A 51 6.75 -19.26 6.37
C GLU A 51 6.61 -17.74 6.15
N LEU A 52 6.95 -16.94 7.16
CA LEU A 52 6.96 -15.49 7.02
C LEU A 52 8.00 -15.03 6.00
N ALA A 53 9.24 -15.55 6.08
CA ALA A 53 10.30 -15.27 5.12
C ALA A 53 9.92 -15.69 3.69
N ARG A 54 9.24 -16.85 3.55
CA ARG A 54 8.73 -17.32 2.27
C ARG A 54 7.67 -16.39 1.70
N LEU A 55 6.69 -15.98 2.52
CA LEU A 55 5.65 -15.03 2.11
C LEU A 55 6.27 -13.71 1.63
N THR A 56 7.23 -13.15 2.36
CA THR A 56 7.86 -11.86 1.97
C THR A 56 8.67 -11.99 0.70
N ALA A 57 9.37 -13.11 0.50
CA ALA A 57 10.10 -13.40 -0.74
C ALA A 57 9.14 -13.58 -1.95
N ASP A 58 8.04 -14.31 -1.76
CA ASP A 58 7.00 -14.52 -2.77
C ASP A 58 6.36 -13.17 -3.17
N ASN A 59 6.01 -12.34 -2.18
CA ASN A 59 5.46 -11.00 -2.43
C ASN A 59 6.45 -10.09 -3.16
N ALA A 60 7.73 -10.14 -2.83
CA ALA A 60 8.76 -9.40 -3.55
C ALA A 60 8.88 -9.87 -5.01
N ALA A 61 8.86 -11.19 -5.25
CA ALA A 61 8.89 -11.75 -6.60
C ALA A 61 7.68 -11.29 -7.43
N PHE A 62 6.47 -11.42 -6.89
CA PHE A 62 5.25 -10.91 -7.52
C PHE A 62 5.34 -9.41 -7.79
N GLY A 63 5.80 -8.63 -6.80
CA GLY A 63 5.90 -7.17 -6.91
C GLY A 63 6.77 -6.73 -8.08
N TRP A 64 7.95 -7.32 -8.26
CA TRP A 64 8.84 -6.98 -9.36
C TRP A 64 8.38 -7.52 -10.72
N GLU A 65 7.65 -8.64 -10.75
CA GLU A 65 7.01 -9.12 -11.97
C GLU A 65 5.86 -8.21 -12.40
N LEU A 66 5.03 -7.78 -11.44
CA LEU A 66 3.97 -6.81 -11.70
C LEU A 66 4.55 -5.45 -12.14
N TYR A 67 5.62 -4.98 -11.49
CA TYR A 67 6.33 -3.76 -11.88
C TYR A 67 6.70 -3.77 -13.37
N ARG A 68 7.27 -4.86 -13.88
CA ARG A 68 7.66 -5.00 -15.29
C ARG A 68 6.49 -4.93 -16.26
N GLU A 69 5.30 -5.38 -15.84
CA GLU A 69 4.08 -5.24 -16.63
C GLU A 69 3.53 -3.81 -16.63
N LEU A 70 3.76 -3.05 -15.54
CA LEU A 70 3.26 -1.70 -15.35
C LEU A 70 4.14 -0.61 -15.99
N VAL A 71 5.46 -0.80 -16.07
CA VAL A 71 6.42 0.23 -16.57
C VAL A 71 6.49 0.35 -18.09
N LYS A 72 5.49 -0.13 -18.81
CA LYS A 72 5.44 -0.03 -20.30
C LYS A 72 5.32 1.42 -20.78
N ASP A 73 4.71 2.28 -19.97
CA ASP A 73 4.64 3.73 -20.18
C ASP A 73 5.77 4.43 -19.43
N ARG A 74 6.23 5.59 -19.92
CA ARG A 74 7.40 6.31 -19.37
C ARG A 74 7.02 7.33 -18.30
N GLU A 75 6.08 6.98 -17.42
CA GLU A 75 5.59 7.87 -16.37
C GLU A 75 6.12 7.47 -14.97
N ASN A 76 5.95 8.34 -14.00
CA ASN A 76 6.16 8.01 -12.60
C ASN A 76 5.23 6.85 -12.20
N LEU A 77 5.72 5.97 -11.34
CA LEU A 77 4.94 4.84 -10.84
C LEU A 77 5.16 4.68 -9.34
N PHE A 78 4.08 4.40 -8.63
CA PHE A 78 4.11 4.04 -7.22
C PHE A 78 2.96 3.08 -6.91
N PHE A 79 3.26 1.93 -6.36
CA PHE A 79 2.24 0.96 -5.96
C PHE A 79 2.73 0.09 -4.81
N SER A 80 1.79 -0.58 -4.14
CA SER A 80 2.08 -1.54 -3.09
C SER A 80 1.81 -2.97 -3.55
N PRO A 81 2.85 -3.76 -3.86
CA PRO A 81 2.66 -5.17 -4.17
C PRO A 81 2.09 -5.94 -2.98
N HIS A 82 2.50 -5.60 -1.75
CA HIS A 82 1.97 -6.19 -0.54
C HIS A 82 0.45 -6.01 -0.43
N SER A 83 -0.04 -4.79 -0.61
CA SER A 83 -1.45 -4.47 -0.49
C SER A 83 -2.29 -5.18 -1.57
N ILE A 84 -1.81 -5.22 -2.83
CA ILE A 84 -2.46 -5.97 -3.92
C ILE A 84 -2.49 -7.47 -3.59
N SER A 85 -1.38 -8.04 -3.09
CA SER A 85 -1.32 -9.45 -2.69
C SER A 85 -2.32 -9.77 -1.58
N VAL A 86 -2.47 -8.93 -0.56
CA VAL A 86 -3.45 -9.11 0.53
C VAL A 86 -4.88 -9.12 -0.02
N ALA A 87 -5.25 -8.15 -0.88
CA ALA A 87 -6.58 -8.09 -1.49
C ALA A 87 -6.89 -9.34 -2.32
N LEU A 88 -5.92 -9.80 -3.11
CA LEU A 88 -6.06 -10.99 -3.94
C LEU A 88 -6.01 -12.29 -3.11
N ALA A 89 -5.28 -12.33 -1.99
CA ALA A 89 -5.29 -13.46 -1.06
C ALA A 89 -6.65 -13.64 -0.39
N MET A 90 -7.33 -12.56 0.00
CA MET A 90 -8.72 -12.63 0.48
C MET A 90 -9.66 -13.24 -0.58
N THR A 91 -9.47 -12.89 -1.84
CA THR A 91 -10.26 -13.48 -2.95
C THR A 91 -9.89 -14.94 -3.20
N TRP A 92 -8.59 -15.26 -3.14
CA TRP A 92 -8.06 -16.61 -3.32
C TRP A 92 -8.58 -17.61 -2.28
N ALA A 93 -8.94 -17.17 -1.08
CA ALA A 93 -9.61 -18.00 -0.08
C ALA A 93 -10.89 -18.68 -0.62
N GLY A 94 -11.57 -18.01 -1.57
CA GLY A 94 -12.75 -18.54 -2.24
C GLY A 94 -12.50 -19.22 -3.59
N ALA A 95 -11.29 -19.15 -4.13
CA ALA A 95 -10.94 -19.76 -5.41
C ALA A 95 -10.85 -21.28 -5.32
N ARG A 96 -11.19 -21.95 -6.43
CA ARG A 96 -11.13 -23.41 -6.54
C ARG A 96 -10.62 -23.80 -7.93
N GLY A 97 -10.12 -25.02 -8.05
CA GLY A 97 -9.72 -25.62 -9.33
C GLY A 97 -8.66 -24.81 -10.07
N ASN A 98 -8.87 -24.56 -11.38
CA ASN A 98 -7.91 -23.83 -12.22
C ASN A 98 -7.74 -22.37 -11.78
N THR A 99 -8.82 -21.71 -11.36
CA THR A 99 -8.77 -20.33 -10.84
C THR A 99 -7.85 -20.21 -9.62
N GLU A 100 -7.93 -21.17 -8.68
CA GLU A 100 -7.03 -21.22 -7.52
C GLU A 100 -5.57 -21.38 -7.94
N THR A 101 -5.30 -22.24 -8.91
CA THR A 101 -3.96 -22.50 -9.44
C THR A 101 -3.40 -21.27 -10.16
N GLU A 102 -4.14 -20.70 -11.11
CA GLU A 102 -3.72 -19.51 -11.85
C GLU A 102 -3.44 -18.32 -10.92
N MET A 103 -4.30 -18.11 -9.92
CA MET A 103 -4.09 -17.06 -8.92
C MET A 103 -2.83 -17.33 -8.10
N ALA A 104 -2.63 -18.56 -7.62
CA ALA A 104 -1.44 -18.90 -6.84
C ALA A 104 -0.15 -18.70 -7.64
N ASP A 105 -0.13 -19.13 -8.91
CA ASP A 105 1.03 -19.03 -9.78
C ASP A 105 1.35 -17.56 -10.12
N ALA A 106 0.33 -16.77 -10.50
CA ALA A 106 0.50 -15.36 -10.86
C ALA A 106 0.94 -14.50 -9.67
N LEU A 107 0.44 -14.80 -8.46
CA LEU A 107 0.72 -14.07 -7.23
C LEU A 107 1.92 -14.64 -6.45
N ARG A 108 2.54 -15.69 -6.98
CA ARG A 108 3.66 -16.41 -6.35
C ARG A 108 3.32 -16.99 -4.97
N PHE A 109 2.05 -17.37 -4.73
CA PHE A 109 1.62 -17.98 -3.47
C PHE A 109 2.15 -19.42 -3.36
N SER A 110 3.36 -19.58 -2.83
CA SER A 110 3.98 -20.89 -2.65
C SER A 110 3.51 -21.61 -1.37
N LEU A 111 2.94 -20.87 -0.42
CA LEU A 111 2.22 -21.41 0.72
C LEU A 111 0.80 -21.77 0.29
N GLY A 112 0.35 -22.99 0.64
CA GLY A 112 -1.04 -23.38 0.40
C GLY A 112 -2.02 -22.57 1.27
N GLN A 113 -3.31 -22.60 0.94
CA GLN A 113 -4.35 -21.82 1.62
C GLN A 113 -4.31 -21.91 3.15
N ALA A 114 -4.09 -23.09 3.70
CA ALA A 114 -4.05 -23.30 5.14
C ALA A 114 -2.88 -22.57 5.86
N ARG A 115 -1.82 -22.19 5.14
CA ARG A 115 -0.63 -21.52 5.72
C ARG A 115 -0.46 -20.09 5.24
N LEU A 116 -0.98 -19.74 4.04
CA LEU A 116 -0.86 -18.40 3.48
C LEU A 116 -1.60 -17.35 4.32
N HIS A 117 -2.88 -17.63 4.66
CA HIS A 117 -3.70 -16.66 5.39
C HIS A 117 -3.18 -16.37 6.81
N PRO A 118 -2.78 -17.38 7.62
CA PRO A 118 -2.08 -17.13 8.89
C PRO A 118 -0.80 -16.32 8.72
N ALA A 119 0.00 -16.58 7.66
CA ALA A 119 1.23 -15.86 7.41
C ALA A 119 0.99 -14.37 7.06
N PHE A 120 -0.04 -14.06 6.25
CA PHE A 120 -0.45 -12.67 6.02
C PHE A 120 -0.91 -11.98 7.30
N ASN A 121 -1.66 -12.69 8.16
CA ASN A 121 -2.07 -12.15 9.45
C ASN A 121 -0.86 -11.82 10.33
N ALA A 122 0.12 -12.75 10.41
CA ALA A 122 1.34 -12.53 11.17
C ALA A 122 2.13 -11.31 10.66
N LEU A 123 2.29 -11.19 9.33
CA LEU A 123 2.97 -10.05 8.73
C LEU A 123 2.26 -8.73 9.02
N ASP A 124 0.93 -8.69 8.92
CA ASP A 124 0.15 -7.48 9.17
C ASP A 124 0.24 -7.04 10.65
N LEU A 125 0.21 -7.98 11.60
CA LEU A 125 0.41 -7.69 13.02
C LEU A 125 1.83 -7.17 13.30
N GLU A 126 2.85 -7.75 12.66
CA GLU A 126 4.22 -7.24 12.72
C GLU A 126 4.32 -5.81 12.18
N LEU A 127 3.78 -5.53 10.99
CA LEU A 127 3.78 -4.20 10.40
C LEU A 127 3.02 -3.18 11.26
N ALA A 128 1.89 -3.56 11.85
CA ALA A 128 1.14 -2.69 12.76
C ALA A 128 1.96 -2.27 13.98
N SER A 129 2.86 -3.15 14.48
CA SER A 129 3.73 -2.84 15.62
C SER A 129 4.77 -1.73 15.32
N ARG A 130 5.02 -1.42 14.03
CA ARG A 130 5.96 -0.35 13.64
C ARG A 130 5.49 1.03 14.07
N ALA A 131 4.19 1.23 14.20
CA ALA A 131 3.63 2.47 14.73
C ALA A 131 4.06 2.79 16.17
N GLU A 132 4.44 1.76 16.94
CA GLU A 132 4.86 1.89 18.34
C GLU A 132 6.39 2.11 18.47
N ALA A 133 7.15 1.86 17.39
CA ALA A 133 8.61 1.86 17.42
C ALA A 133 9.23 3.24 17.19
N GLY A 134 8.46 4.25 16.79
CA GLY A 134 8.95 5.62 16.55
C GLY A 134 9.49 6.27 17.82
N GLY A 135 10.66 6.94 17.72
CA GLY A 135 11.34 7.61 18.81
C GLY A 135 11.07 9.11 18.94
N ALA A 136 10.36 9.71 17.99
CA ALA A 136 10.08 11.13 17.97
C ALA A 136 9.20 11.58 19.14
N ASN A 137 9.47 12.75 19.72
CA ASN A 137 8.67 13.33 20.80
C ASN A 137 8.19 14.75 20.43
N PRO A 138 6.91 14.96 20.05
CA PRO A 138 5.84 13.93 19.98
C PRO A 138 6.09 12.92 18.86
N PRO A 139 5.67 11.66 19.03
CA PRO A 139 5.79 10.67 17.97
C PRO A 139 5.00 11.17 16.75
N LEU A 140 5.68 11.25 15.61
CA LEU A 140 4.99 11.51 14.36
C LEU A 140 4.23 10.25 13.99
N PRO A 141 2.99 10.35 13.54
CA PRO A 141 2.21 9.18 13.27
C PRO A 141 2.81 8.42 12.08
N PHE A 142 3.54 7.34 12.38
CA PHE A 142 3.70 6.31 11.37
C PHE A 142 2.30 5.81 11.01
N ARG A 143 1.96 5.84 9.73
CA ARG A 143 0.71 5.30 9.24
C ARG A 143 0.97 4.47 7.99
N LEU A 144 0.64 3.22 8.09
CA LEU A 144 0.53 2.31 6.96
C LEU A 144 -0.95 1.90 6.90
N ASN A 145 -1.78 2.77 6.33
CA ASN A 145 -3.19 2.47 6.16
C ASN A 145 -3.36 1.64 4.88
N VAL A 146 -3.31 0.34 5.05
CA VAL A 146 -3.66 -0.62 3.98
C VAL A 146 -5.16 -0.82 4.03
N THR A 147 -5.87 -0.24 3.07
CA THR A 147 -7.32 -0.34 2.97
C THR A 147 -7.68 -1.35 1.90
N ASN A 148 -7.99 -2.56 2.33
CA ASN A 148 -8.46 -3.64 1.48
C ASN A 148 -9.92 -3.93 1.77
N ALA A 149 -10.77 -3.97 0.75
CA ALA A 149 -12.14 -4.39 0.88
C ALA A 149 -12.64 -5.19 -0.33
N LEU A 150 -13.48 -6.16 -0.03
CA LEU A 150 -14.26 -6.90 -1.01
C LEU A 150 -15.67 -6.33 -1.02
N PHE A 151 -16.15 -5.93 -2.20
CA PHE A 151 -17.52 -5.51 -2.43
C PHE A 151 -18.20 -6.54 -3.32
N GLY A 152 -19.20 -7.24 -2.78
CA GLY A 152 -19.93 -8.31 -3.46
C GLY A 152 -21.36 -7.94 -3.76
N GLN A 153 -21.94 -8.53 -4.82
CA GLN A 153 -23.35 -8.38 -5.13
C GLN A 153 -24.21 -8.97 -4.01
N ARG A 154 -25.21 -8.22 -3.51
CA ARG A 154 -26.00 -8.55 -2.33
C ARG A 154 -26.92 -9.79 -2.46
N ASP A 155 -27.20 -10.23 -3.68
CA ASP A 155 -28.08 -11.39 -3.93
C ASP A 155 -27.36 -12.72 -3.79
N PHE A 156 -26.07 -12.74 -3.49
CA PHE A 156 -25.31 -13.93 -3.20
C PHE A 156 -25.24 -14.19 -1.70
N THR A 157 -25.40 -15.47 -1.32
CA THR A 157 -25.13 -15.92 0.05
C THR A 157 -23.67 -16.35 0.15
N PHE A 158 -22.91 -15.76 1.05
CA PHE A 158 -21.53 -16.13 1.27
C PHE A 158 -21.41 -17.19 2.36
N LEU A 159 -20.48 -18.13 2.17
CA LEU A 159 -20.29 -19.28 3.06
C LEU A 159 -19.57 -18.86 4.34
N ASP A 160 -20.02 -19.39 5.47
CA ASP A 160 -19.37 -19.16 6.78
C ASP A 160 -17.84 -19.43 6.74
N PRO A 161 -17.32 -20.55 6.17
CA PRO A 161 -15.87 -20.78 6.13
C PRO A 161 -15.08 -19.70 5.37
N PHE A 162 -15.68 -19.09 4.35
CA PHE A 162 -15.05 -17.96 3.63
C PHE A 162 -15.02 -16.70 4.52
N LEU A 163 -16.15 -16.35 5.12
CA LEU A 163 -16.25 -15.19 6.03
C LEU A 163 -15.37 -15.38 7.27
N ASP A 164 -15.27 -16.61 7.79
CA ASP A 164 -14.38 -16.95 8.90
C ASP A 164 -12.91 -16.69 8.54
N THR A 165 -12.48 -17.08 7.34
CA THR A 165 -11.13 -16.81 6.85
C THR A 165 -10.84 -15.32 6.80
N LEU A 166 -11.77 -14.49 6.29
CA LEU A 166 -11.62 -13.04 6.24
C LEU A 166 -11.54 -12.44 7.64
N ALA A 167 -12.41 -12.84 8.55
CA ALA A 167 -12.45 -12.32 9.91
C ALA A 167 -11.20 -12.70 10.71
N ILE A 168 -10.83 -13.99 10.71
CA ILE A 168 -9.73 -14.52 11.54
C ILE A 168 -8.38 -13.99 11.06
N HIS A 169 -8.14 -13.92 9.75
CA HIS A 169 -6.81 -13.63 9.24
C HIS A 169 -6.62 -12.21 8.73
N TYR A 170 -7.70 -11.51 8.38
CA TYR A 170 -7.60 -10.15 7.84
C TYR A 170 -8.36 -9.11 8.68
N GLY A 171 -9.13 -9.56 9.70
CA GLY A 171 -9.99 -8.67 10.47
C GLY A 171 -11.03 -7.97 9.60
N ALA A 172 -11.42 -8.58 8.48
CA ALA A 172 -12.26 -8.01 7.45
C ALA A 172 -13.55 -8.82 7.26
N GLY A 173 -14.54 -8.16 6.66
CA GLY A 173 -15.74 -8.78 6.11
C GLY A 173 -15.88 -8.45 4.62
N LEU A 174 -17.05 -8.78 4.09
CA LEU A 174 -17.43 -8.46 2.72
C LEU A 174 -18.56 -7.43 2.75
N ARG A 175 -18.45 -6.38 1.92
CA ARG A 175 -19.48 -5.33 1.83
C ARG A 175 -20.44 -5.62 0.69
N LEU A 176 -21.73 -5.61 1.00
CA LEU A 176 -22.77 -5.93 0.03
C LEU A 176 -23.24 -4.68 -0.72
N MET A 177 -23.25 -4.76 -2.05
CA MET A 177 -23.67 -3.70 -2.96
C MET A 177 -24.77 -4.21 -3.92
N ASP A 178 -25.59 -3.31 -4.43
CA ASP A 178 -26.54 -3.63 -5.51
C ASP A 178 -26.00 -3.17 -6.88
N PHE A 179 -25.02 -3.92 -7.39
CA PHE A 179 -24.46 -3.59 -8.71
C PHE A 179 -25.48 -3.75 -9.84
N VAL A 180 -26.44 -4.67 -9.70
CA VAL A 180 -27.42 -4.97 -10.74
C VAL A 180 -28.38 -3.81 -10.98
N ASN A 181 -28.88 -3.19 -9.91
CA ASN A 181 -29.92 -2.15 -10.02
C ASN A 181 -29.36 -0.74 -9.75
N GLU A 182 -28.27 -0.63 -9.00
CA GLU A 182 -27.72 0.63 -8.48
C GLU A 182 -26.20 0.74 -8.73
N ALA A 183 -25.74 0.42 -9.97
CA ALA A 183 -24.31 0.37 -10.30
C ALA A 183 -23.59 1.69 -10.01
N GLU A 184 -24.15 2.84 -10.43
CA GLU A 184 -23.52 4.15 -10.20
C GLU A 184 -23.56 4.55 -8.73
N GLN A 185 -24.65 4.29 -8.00
CA GLN A 185 -24.73 4.53 -6.57
C GLN A 185 -23.73 3.68 -5.80
N SER A 186 -23.54 2.42 -6.23
CA SER A 186 -22.53 1.51 -5.69
C SER A 186 -21.12 2.05 -5.90
N ARG A 187 -20.80 2.55 -7.10
CA ARG A 187 -19.52 3.20 -7.41
C ARG A 187 -19.24 4.39 -6.50
N VAL A 188 -20.22 5.29 -6.39
CA VAL A 188 -20.12 6.49 -5.53
C VAL A 188 -19.90 6.11 -4.07
N ALA A 189 -20.64 5.10 -3.57
CA ALA A 189 -20.50 4.63 -2.19
C ALA A 189 -19.12 4.00 -1.92
N ILE A 190 -18.58 3.26 -2.88
CA ILE A 190 -17.22 2.70 -2.79
C ILE A 190 -16.18 3.82 -2.76
N ASN A 191 -16.26 4.80 -3.68
CA ASN A 191 -15.32 5.92 -3.71
C ASN A 191 -15.38 6.75 -2.43
N SER A 192 -16.59 7.03 -1.91
CA SER A 192 -16.78 7.74 -0.63
C SER A 192 -16.12 6.98 0.53
N TRP A 193 -16.30 5.66 0.58
CA TRP A 193 -15.66 4.83 1.60
C TRP A 193 -14.13 4.85 1.48
N VAL A 194 -13.58 4.84 0.25
CA VAL A 194 -12.13 4.95 0.03
C VAL A 194 -11.60 6.30 0.49
N ALA A 195 -12.30 7.40 0.17
CA ALA A 195 -11.95 8.74 0.62
C ALA A 195 -11.87 8.81 2.15
N ASP A 196 -12.90 8.29 2.85
CA ASP A 196 -12.93 8.22 4.31
C ASP A 196 -11.72 7.42 4.88
N GLN A 197 -11.34 6.30 4.23
CA GLN A 197 -10.23 5.46 4.69
C GLN A 197 -8.85 6.05 4.38
N THR A 198 -8.77 6.97 3.43
CA THR A 198 -7.51 7.58 2.96
C THR A 198 -7.40 9.06 3.31
N GLU A 199 -8.19 9.54 4.27
CA GLU A 199 -8.20 10.95 4.71
C GLU A 199 -8.34 11.92 3.52
N ASP A 200 -9.27 11.63 2.58
CA ASP A 200 -9.54 12.36 1.34
C ASP A 200 -8.34 12.44 0.36
N ARG A 201 -7.29 11.59 0.56
CA ARG A 201 -6.17 11.54 -0.39
C ARG A 201 -6.55 10.85 -1.70
N ILE A 202 -7.52 9.93 -1.64
CA ILE A 202 -8.04 9.20 -2.79
C ILE A 202 -9.55 9.38 -2.84
N GLU A 203 -10.03 10.37 -3.60
CA GLU A 203 -11.44 10.71 -3.71
C GLU A 203 -12.17 9.88 -4.78
N GLU A 204 -11.51 9.53 -5.88
CA GLU A 204 -12.09 8.79 -6.99
C GLU A 204 -11.17 7.65 -7.45
N LEU A 205 -11.31 6.48 -6.81
CA LEU A 205 -10.57 5.27 -7.16
C LEU A 205 -11.18 4.58 -8.38
N ILE A 206 -12.52 4.47 -8.42
CA ILE A 206 -13.25 3.78 -9.47
C ILE A 206 -13.89 4.82 -10.39
N ALA A 207 -13.37 4.89 -11.63
CA ALA A 207 -13.91 5.80 -12.65
C ALA A 207 -15.32 5.41 -13.09
N GLN A 208 -16.06 6.38 -13.65
CA GLN A 208 -17.39 6.16 -14.16
C GLN A 208 -17.40 5.11 -15.28
N GLY A 209 -18.35 4.17 -15.24
CA GLY A 209 -18.53 3.11 -16.23
C GLY A 209 -17.73 1.83 -15.96
N ILE A 210 -16.88 1.77 -14.95
CA ILE A 210 -16.16 0.54 -14.54
C ILE A 210 -17.12 -0.46 -13.88
N ILE A 211 -18.04 0.03 -13.06
CA ILE A 211 -19.08 -0.79 -12.43
C ILE A 211 -20.36 -0.74 -13.29
N ASP A 212 -20.88 -1.90 -13.59
CA ASP A 212 -22.11 -2.08 -14.37
C ASP A 212 -23.01 -3.16 -13.76
N ALA A 213 -24.16 -3.43 -14.39
CA ALA A 213 -25.10 -4.45 -13.94
C ALA A 213 -24.58 -5.90 -14.04
N ALA A 214 -23.47 -6.15 -14.75
CA ALA A 214 -22.81 -7.44 -14.81
C ALA A 214 -21.80 -7.65 -13.67
N THR A 215 -21.41 -6.58 -12.99
CA THR A 215 -20.46 -6.62 -11.86
C THR A 215 -20.98 -7.52 -10.73
N ARG A 216 -20.11 -8.39 -10.21
CA ARG A 216 -20.42 -9.32 -9.11
C ARG A 216 -19.49 -9.18 -7.93
N LEU A 217 -18.24 -8.84 -8.18
CA LEU A 217 -17.22 -8.66 -7.17
C LEU A 217 -16.26 -7.55 -7.60
N VAL A 218 -15.98 -6.61 -6.70
CA VAL A 218 -14.99 -5.53 -6.88
C VAL A 218 -14.00 -5.61 -5.73
N LEU A 219 -12.72 -5.65 -6.10
CA LEU A 219 -11.62 -5.55 -5.15
C LEU A 219 -11.14 -4.11 -5.13
N VAL A 220 -11.20 -3.53 -3.97
CA VAL A 220 -10.69 -2.18 -3.69
C VAL A 220 -9.44 -2.30 -2.86
N ASN A 221 -8.40 -1.70 -3.36
CA ASN A 221 -7.12 -1.59 -2.67
C ASN A 221 -6.64 -0.14 -2.75
N ALA A 222 -6.65 0.52 -1.61
CA ALA A 222 -6.13 1.86 -1.46
C ALA A 222 -5.09 1.87 -0.36
N ILE A 223 -3.98 2.57 -0.58
CA ILE A 223 -2.91 2.62 0.41
C ILE A 223 -2.41 4.05 0.59
N TYR A 224 -2.28 4.41 1.84
CA TYR A 224 -1.72 5.66 2.28
C TYR A 224 -0.58 5.40 3.26
N PHE A 225 0.60 5.91 2.93
CA PHE A 225 1.81 5.74 3.72
C PHE A 225 2.34 7.09 4.19
N THR A 226 2.56 7.21 5.49
CA THR A 226 3.19 8.36 6.13
C THR A 226 4.26 7.89 7.11
N ALA A 227 5.47 8.39 6.97
CA ALA A 227 6.57 8.14 7.91
C ALA A 227 7.58 9.28 7.86
N SER A 228 8.10 9.67 9.02
CA SER A 228 9.18 10.67 9.10
C SER A 228 10.53 10.02 8.86
N TRP A 229 11.47 10.77 8.27
CA TRP A 229 12.86 10.33 8.21
C TRP A 229 13.44 10.18 9.62
N ALA A 230 14.33 9.22 9.81
CA ALA A 230 15.11 9.12 11.05
C ALA A 230 16.01 10.36 11.27
N GLU A 231 16.53 10.90 10.18
CA GLU A 231 17.32 12.14 10.11
C GLU A 231 16.63 13.07 9.07
N PRO A 232 15.73 13.97 9.48
CA PRO A 232 15.06 14.91 8.58
C PRO A 232 16.04 15.86 7.90
N PHE A 233 15.74 16.24 6.66
CA PHE A 233 16.49 17.29 5.97
C PHE A 233 16.17 18.67 6.55
N ASP A 234 17.15 19.56 6.58
CA ASP A 234 16.93 20.95 6.94
C ASP A 234 16.32 21.71 5.74
N GLU A 235 15.12 22.26 5.93
CA GLU A 235 14.43 23.06 4.90
C GLU A 235 15.28 24.21 4.36
N ALA A 236 16.20 24.77 5.18
CA ALA A 236 17.12 25.85 4.76
C ALA A 236 18.16 25.35 3.75
N ASN A 237 18.41 24.05 3.65
CA ASN A 237 19.34 23.45 2.71
C ASN A 237 18.64 22.97 1.41
N THR A 238 17.31 23.05 1.33
CA THR A 238 16.59 22.77 0.08
C THR A 238 16.81 23.90 -0.92
N ARG A 239 17.26 23.55 -2.11
CA ARG A 239 17.51 24.50 -3.19
C ARG A 239 17.06 23.92 -4.54
N SER A 240 16.96 24.80 -5.54
CA SER A 240 16.59 24.41 -6.90
C SER A 240 17.83 23.88 -7.62
N ASP A 241 17.88 22.59 -7.89
CA ASP A 241 18.98 21.93 -8.60
C ASP A 241 18.48 21.31 -9.92
N PRO A 242 19.36 21.07 -10.90
CA PRO A 242 18.99 20.44 -12.16
C PRO A 242 18.63 18.94 -11.96
N PHE A 243 17.63 18.50 -12.71
CA PHE A 243 17.26 17.10 -12.85
C PHE A 243 17.12 16.76 -14.34
N THR A 244 17.79 15.73 -14.80
CA THR A 244 17.80 15.33 -16.20
C THR A 244 16.66 14.31 -16.46
N LEU A 245 15.72 14.69 -17.32
CA LEU A 245 14.60 13.81 -17.73
C LEU A 245 15.09 12.69 -18.67
N PRO A 246 14.27 11.62 -18.92
CA PRO A 246 14.65 10.52 -19.80
C PRO A 246 14.96 10.92 -21.26
N ASP A 247 14.46 12.05 -21.72
CA ASP A 247 14.74 12.59 -23.07
C ASP A 247 15.97 13.48 -23.13
N GLY A 248 16.69 13.65 -22.02
CA GLY A 248 17.86 14.51 -21.87
C GLY A 248 17.53 15.98 -21.59
N THR A 249 16.27 16.34 -21.41
CA THR A 249 15.87 17.69 -21.00
C THR A 249 16.19 17.90 -19.54
N GLU A 250 16.85 19.02 -19.21
CA GLU A 250 17.06 19.43 -17.82
C GLU A 250 15.92 20.31 -17.32
N ILE A 251 15.40 19.97 -16.14
CA ILE A 251 14.46 20.79 -15.37
C ILE A 251 15.09 21.19 -14.03
N ASN A 252 14.64 22.30 -13.45
CA ASN A 252 15.02 22.64 -12.09
C ASN A 252 13.94 22.17 -11.11
N THR A 253 14.34 21.42 -10.09
CA THR A 253 13.42 20.90 -9.07
C THR A 253 13.93 21.23 -7.67
N PRO A 254 13.04 21.45 -6.68
CA PRO A 254 13.44 21.57 -5.28
C PRO A 254 14.15 20.29 -4.83
N THR A 255 15.42 20.39 -4.46
CA THR A 255 16.26 19.27 -4.04
C THR A 255 16.71 19.47 -2.60
N MET A 256 16.45 18.49 -1.77
CA MET A 256 16.84 18.43 -0.37
C MET A 256 18.29 17.99 -0.26
N HIS A 257 19.05 18.59 0.66
CA HIS A 257 20.45 18.23 0.92
C HIS A 257 20.64 17.90 2.39
N GLY A 258 21.22 16.72 2.63
CA GLY A 258 21.49 16.24 3.98
C GLY A 258 22.74 15.37 4.03
N ASN A 259 23.33 15.23 5.22
CA ASN A 259 24.46 14.37 5.48
C ASN A 259 24.14 13.48 6.67
N ALA A 260 24.02 12.18 6.46
CA ALA A 260 23.64 11.24 7.50
C ALA A 260 24.37 9.89 7.34
N ALA A 261 24.47 9.15 8.44
CA ALA A 261 24.94 7.78 8.41
C ALA A 261 23.81 6.88 7.85
N MET A 262 24.06 6.26 6.69
CA MET A 262 23.11 5.32 6.06
C MET A 262 23.86 4.18 5.37
N ARG A 263 23.12 3.11 5.07
CA ARG A 263 23.68 2.01 4.29
C ARG A 263 23.72 2.40 2.81
N TYR A 264 24.87 2.22 2.18
CA TYR A 264 25.14 2.66 0.80
C TYR A 264 26.04 1.66 0.08
N VAL A 265 25.89 1.59 -1.23
CA VAL A 265 26.75 0.89 -2.16
C VAL A 265 26.93 1.71 -3.44
N ASP A 266 28.16 1.72 -3.96
CA ASP A 266 28.53 2.17 -5.31
C ASP A 266 28.84 0.90 -6.13
N ALA A 267 27.92 0.54 -7.04
CA ALA A 267 28.00 -0.65 -7.86
C ALA A 267 28.44 -0.30 -9.30
N GLU A 268 28.54 -1.30 -10.20
CA GLU A 268 29.08 -1.08 -11.55
C GLU A 268 28.24 -0.12 -12.43
N ASN A 269 26.90 -0.10 -12.23
CA ASN A 269 25.97 0.65 -13.10
C ASN A 269 24.92 1.46 -12.33
N TYR A 270 25.01 1.50 -11.01
CA TYR A 270 24.10 2.23 -10.14
C TYR A 270 24.71 2.47 -8.77
N GLU A 271 24.24 3.49 -8.10
CA GLU A 271 24.41 3.70 -6.67
C GLU A 271 23.11 3.36 -5.94
N ALA A 272 23.21 2.85 -4.70
CA ALA A 272 22.02 2.63 -3.88
C ALA A 272 22.25 3.04 -2.43
N ALA A 273 21.20 3.56 -1.80
CA ALA A 273 21.21 3.92 -0.38
C ALA A 273 19.89 3.59 0.29
N GLU A 274 19.96 3.12 1.53
CA GLU A 274 18.80 3.01 2.42
C GLU A 274 18.66 4.27 3.26
N VAL A 275 17.62 5.06 3.01
CA VAL A 275 17.23 6.21 3.83
C VAL A 275 16.25 5.73 4.90
N PRO A 276 16.66 5.65 6.18
CA PRO A 276 15.82 5.09 7.22
C PRO A 276 14.70 6.07 7.63
N TYR A 277 13.52 5.50 7.93
CA TYR A 277 12.46 6.21 8.63
C TYR A 277 12.64 6.14 10.16
N ASP A 278 11.94 7.00 10.89
CA ASP A 278 11.93 7.03 12.36
C ASP A 278 11.61 5.64 12.93
N GLY A 279 12.30 5.27 14.01
CA GLY A 279 12.29 3.91 14.54
C GLY A 279 13.19 2.93 13.78
N GLN A 280 13.75 3.30 12.63
CA GLN A 280 14.73 2.55 11.82
C GLN A 280 14.30 1.14 11.39
N GLN A 281 13.04 0.79 11.55
CA GLN A 281 12.48 -0.50 11.12
C GLN A 281 12.05 -0.48 9.65
N LEU A 282 11.73 0.70 9.13
CA LEU A 282 11.41 0.92 7.72
C LEU A 282 12.51 1.76 7.07
N ALA A 283 12.70 1.57 5.78
CA ALA A 283 13.60 2.39 4.99
C ALA A 283 13.08 2.55 3.56
N MET A 284 13.41 3.71 2.95
CA MET A 284 13.35 3.89 1.51
C MET A 284 14.69 3.49 0.93
N LEU A 285 14.72 2.42 0.15
CA LEU A 285 15.87 2.05 -0.68
C LEU A 285 15.78 2.86 -1.97
N LEU A 286 16.75 3.74 -2.19
CA LEU A 286 16.96 4.44 -3.46
C LEU A 286 17.90 3.60 -4.33
N ILE A 287 17.59 3.49 -5.62
CA ILE A 287 18.44 2.87 -6.65
C ILE A 287 18.57 3.88 -7.78
N VAL A 288 19.75 4.48 -7.90
CA VAL A 288 20.05 5.56 -8.82
C VAL A 288 21.00 5.03 -9.91
N PRO A 289 20.50 4.70 -11.09
CA PRO A 289 21.33 4.21 -12.19
C PRO A 289 22.32 5.28 -12.64
N ASP A 290 23.50 4.88 -13.09
CA ASP A 290 24.45 5.76 -13.73
C ASP A 290 23.87 6.41 -14.98
N GLU A 291 24.48 7.49 -15.44
CA GLU A 291 24.04 8.20 -16.63
C GLU A 291 23.93 7.25 -17.82
N GLY A 292 22.76 7.20 -18.46
CA GLY A 292 22.45 6.31 -19.58
C GLY A 292 22.15 4.85 -19.20
N GLN A 293 22.25 4.44 -17.92
CA GLN A 293 22.03 3.06 -17.47
C GLN A 293 20.61 2.79 -16.95
N PHE A 294 19.74 3.79 -16.88
CA PHE A 294 18.39 3.64 -16.30
C PHE A 294 17.62 2.44 -16.85
N ALA A 295 17.48 2.33 -18.18
CA ALA A 295 16.71 1.22 -18.79
C ALA A 295 17.36 -0.16 -18.57
N ALA A 296 18.69 -0.23 -18.54
CA ALA A 296 19.41 -1.47 -18.29
C ALA A 296 19.23 -1.94 -16.84
N VAL A 297 19.43 -1.03 -15.88
CA VAL A 297 19.26 -1.32 -14.45
C VAL A 297 17.79 -1.65 -14.15
N GLU A 298 16.83 -0.85 -14.64
CA GLU A 298 15.39 -1.08 -14.44
C GLU A 298 14.97 -2.48 -14.94
N SER A 299 15.41 -2.88 -16.13
CA SER A 299 15.07 -4.18 -16.70
C SER A 299 15.67 -5.36 -15.94
N ALA A 300 16.77 -5.14 -15.22
CA ALA A 300 17.46 -6.15 -14.41
C ALA A 300 16.87 -6.30 -12.99
N LEU A 301 15.99 -5.35 -12.56
CA LEU A 301 15.40 -5.43 -11.23
C LEU A 301 14.46 -6.63 -11.10
N ALA A 302 14.70 -7.38 -10.03
CA ALA A 302 13.93 -8.53 -9.59
C ALA A 302 14.08 -8.68 -8.07
N ALA A 303 13.32 -9.57 -7.45
CA ALA A 303 13.46 -9.83 -6.01
C ALA A 303 14.91 -10.28 -5.64
N SER A 304 15.53 -11.09 -6.49
CA SER A 304 16.93 -11.51 -6.29
C SER A 304 17.94 -10.36 -6.40
N THR A 305 17.72 -9.42 -7.33
CA THR A 305 18.55 -8.23 -7.47
C THR A 305 18.39 -7.32 -6.26
N LEU A 306 17.15 -7.13 -5.76
CA LEU A 306 16.90 -6.37 -4.55
C LEU A 306 17.61 -6.97 -3.33
N ALA A 307 17.52 -8.29 -3.15
CA ALA A 307 18.22 -9.00 -2.07
C ALA A 307 19.74 -8.82 -2.16
N GLN A 308 20.30 -8.91 -3.38
CA GLN A 308 21.74 -8.68 -3.60
C GLN A 308 22.13 -7.23 -3.25
N ILE A 309 21.37 -6.23 -3.70
CA ILE A 309 21.60 -4.83 -3.33
C ILE A 309 21.65 -4.68 -1.81
N LEU A 310 20.64 -5.22 -1.12
CA LEU A 310 20.55 -5.13 0.35
C LEU A 310 21.72 -5.80 1.07
N ASP A 311 22.25 -6.90 0.53
CA ASP A 311 23.41 -7.62 1.09
C ASP A 311 24.71 -6.84 0.89
N GLU A 312 24.86 -6.11 -0.22
CA GLU A 312 26.05 -5.32 -0.57
C GLU A 312 26.13 -3.97 0.16
N LEU A 313 25.01 -3.47 0.69
CA LEU A 313 24.97 -2.19 1.41
C LEU A 313 25.82 -2.22 2.68
N SER A 314 26.64 -1.18 2.88
CA SER A 314 27.45 -0.99 4.10
C SER A 314 27.33 0.46 4.62
N VAL A 315 27.59 0.66 5.91
CA VAL A 315 27.40 1.98 6.55
C VAL A 315 28.41 2.99 6.04
N HIS A 316 27.92 4.11 5.52
CA HIS A 316 28.68 5.27 5.06
C HIS A 316 28.11 6.57 5.65
N GLN A 317 28.93 7.61 5.74
CA GLN A 317 28.46 8.96 5.95
C GLN A 317 28.16 9.55 4.55
N VAL A 318 26.88 9.62 4.20
CA VAL A 318 26.45 9.96 2.84
C VAL A 318 25.96 11.41 2.76
N ASP A 319 26.59 12.19 1.86
CA ASP A 319 26.03 13.46 1.39
C ASP A 319 24.95 13.14 0.35
N LEU A 320 23.68 13.21 0.76
CA LEU A 320 22.54 12.89 -0.08
C LEU A 320 21.89 14.15 -0.63
N SER A 321 21.70 14.18 -1.97
CA SER A 321 20.85 15.14 -2.66
C SER A 321 19.66 14.42 -3.25
N LEU A 322 18.43 14.70 -2.75
CA LEU A 322 17.21 14.01 -3.14
C LEU A 322 16.14 15.03 -3.57
N PRO A 323 15.60 14.96 -4.79
CA PRO A 323 14.52 15.85 -5.21
C PRO A 323 13.26 15.61 -4.38
N LYS A 324 12.51 16.67 -4.10
CA LYS A 324 11.13 16.56 -3.60
C LYS A 324 10.24 16.10 -4.74
N PHE A 325 9.30 15.21 -4.43
CA PHE A 325 8.29 14.76 -5.41
C PHE A 325 6.99 14.40 -4.73
N SER A 326 5.89 14.56 -5.47
CA SER A 326 4.56 14.16 -4.99
C SER A 326 3.67 13.83 -6.17
N PHE A 327 3.13 12.61 -6.19
CA PHE A 327 2.21 12.20 -7.25
C PHE A 327 1.25 11.10 -6.80
N ARG A 328 0.17 10.96 -7.56
CA ARG A 328 -0.75 9.81 -7.47
C ARG A 328 -0.46 8.85 -8.60
N SER A 329 -0.55 7.56 -8.30
CA SER A 329 -0.36 6.50 -9.29
C SER A 329 -1.58 5.60 -9.26
N LEU A 330 -2.35 5.61 -10.35
CA LEU A 330 -3.46 4.69 -10.57
C LEU A 330 -2.95 3.47 -11.33
N VAL A 331 -3.17 2.30 -10.77
CA VAL A 331 -2.73 1.02 -11.33
C VAL A 331 -3.96 0.18 -11.69
N PRO A 332 -4.34 0.11 -12.97
CA PRO A 332 -5.33 -0.84 -13.46
C PRO A 332 -4.66 -2.23 -13.56
N ALA A 333 -4.79 -3.03 -12.51
CA ALA A 333 -3.99 -4.26 -12.37
C ALA A 333 -4.56 -5.46 -13.14
N LYS A 334 -5.79 -5.40 -13.67
CA LYS A 334 -6.45 -6.52 -14.36
C LYS A 334 -5.63 -7.08 -15.53
N GLU A 335 -5.25 -6.26 -16.49
CA GLU A 335 -4.49 -6.74 -17.65
C GLU A 335 -3.06 -7.16 -17.29
N PRO A 336 -2.30 -6.44 -16.44
CA PRO A 336 -1.06 -6.94 -15.88
C PRO A 336 -1.17 -8.31 -15.23
N LEU A 337 -2.17 -8.55 -14.37
CA LEU A 337 -2.40 -9.84 -13.71
C LEU A 337 -2.73 -10.95 -14.73
N ARG A 338 -3.49 -10.62 -15.79
CA ARG A 338 -3.75 -11.57 -16.89
C ARG A 338 -2.47 -11.93 -17.63
N SER A 339 -1.60 -10.96 -17.86
CA SER A 339 -0.29 -11.20 -18.47
C SER A 339 0.59 -12.12 -17.63
N LEU A 340 0.45 -12.06 -16.30
CA LEU A 340 1.13 -12.94 -15.35
C LEU A 340 0.48 -14.34 -15.24
N GLY A 341 -0.64 -14.58 -15.94
CA GLY A 341 -1.29 -15.90 -16.00
C GLY A 341 -2.62 -16.02 -15.25
N MET A 342 -3.06 -15.00 -14.54
CA MET A 342 -4.35 -14.98 -13.85
C MET A 342 -5.48 -14.63 -14.84
N VAL A 343 -6.05 -15.63 -15.51
CA VAL A 343 -7.00 -15.43 -16.62
C VAL A 343 -8.43 -15.75 -16.22
N ASP A 344 -8.67 -16.95 -15.70
CA ASP A 344 -10.01 -17.48 -15.40
C ASP A 344 -10.76 -16.59 -14.39
N ALA A 345 -10.07 -16.08 -13.40
CA ALA A 345 -10.65 -15.25 -12.33
C ALA A 345 -11.42 -14.02 -12.83
N PHE A 346 -11.11 -13.52 -14.04
CA PHE A 346 -11.69 -12.30 -14.62
C PHE A 346 -12.84 -12.55 -15.59
N GLY A 347 -13.38 -13.74 -15.64
CA GLY A 347 -14.42 -14.07 -16.61
C GLY A 347 -15.34 -15.21 -16.22
N GLY A 348 -16.12 -15.68 -17.19
CA GLY A 348 -17.11 -16.74 -16.97
C GLY A 348 -16.52 -18.11 -16.62
N ALA A 349 -15.22 -18.32 -16.76
CA ALA A 349 -14.50 -19.52 -16.34
C ALA A 349 -14.09 -19.49 -14.84
N ALA A 350 -14.30 -18.38 -14.17
CA ALA A 350 -13.94 -18.22 -12.77
C ALA A 350 -14.66 -19.24 -11.86
N ASP A 351 -13.88 -19.95 -11.08
CA ASP A 351 -14.38 -20.79 -10.00
C ASP A 351 -14.04 -20.15 -8.64
N LEU A 352 -14.96 -19.28 -8.19
CA LEU A 352 -14.96 -18.69 -6.85
C LEU A 352 -16.05 -19.34 -5.99
N SER A 353 -16.38 -20.60 -6.25
CA SER A 353 -17.42 -21.34 -5.53
C SER A 353 -17.11 -21.52 -4.05
N GLY A 354 -15.87 -21.42 -3.62
CA GLY A 354 -15.51 -21.38 -2.22
C GLY A 354 -16.05 -20.16 -1.45
N MET A 355 -16.47 -19.09 -2.17
CA MET A 355 -17.12 -17.95 -1.53
C MET A 355 -18.60 -18.19 -1.27
N ASN A 356 -19.36 -18.76 -2.22
CA ASN A 356 -20.82 -18.81 -2.20
C ASN A 356 -21.43 -20.21 -2.40
N GLY A 357 -20.63 -21.24 -2.65
CA GLY A 357 -21.07 -22.62 -2.86
C GLY A 357 -21.64 -22.93 -4.24
N THR A 358 -21.93 -21.93 -5.06
CA THR A 358 -22.64 -22.11 -6.35
C THR A 358 -21.88 -21.60 -7.57
N GLY A 359 -20.79 -20.82 -7.37
CA GLY A 359 -20.06 -20.15 -8.46
C GLY A 359 -20.82 -18.94 -9.03
N GLY A 360 -20.47 -18.53 -10.25
CA GLY A 360 -21.06 -17.35 -10.93
C GLY A 360 -20.51 -16.00 -10.45
N LEU A 361 -19.52 -16.01 -9.55
CA LEU A 361 -18.73 -14.85 -9.17
C LEU A 361 -17.48 -14.79 -10.05
N PHE A 362 -17.06 -13.60 -10.41
CA PHE A 362 -15.79 -13.32 -11.07
C PHE A 362 -15.31 -11.93 -10.66
N ILE A 363 -14.02 -11.68 -10.77
CA ILE A 363 -13.43 -10.39 -10.49
C ILE A 363 -13.69 -9.45 -11.68
N GLN A 364 -14.46 -8.39 -11.48
CA GLN A 364 -14.73 -7.41 -12.52
C GLN A 364 -13.49 -6.61 -12.86
N ASP A 365 -12.84 -6.08 -11.84
CA ASP A 365 -11.61 -5.31 -11.95
C ASP A 365 -10.80 -5.37 -10.67
N VAL A 366 -9.49 -5.06 -10.78
CA VAL A 366 -8.57 -4.85 -9.66
C VAL A 366 -7.95 -3.47 -9.85
N VAL A 367 -8.40 -2.53 -9.04
CA VAL A 367 -7.94 -1.14 -9.10
C VAL A 367 -7.13 -0.86 -7.85
N HIS A 368 -5.89 -0.45 -8.04
CA HIS A 368 -5.01 0.00 -6.97
C HIS A 368 -4.63 1.47 -7.22
N GLN A 369 -4.65 2.28 -6.18
CA GLN A 369 -4.13 3.63 -6.22
C GLN A 369 -3.24 3.88 -5.01
N GLY A 370 -2.04 4.39 -5.29
CA GLY A 370 -1.10 4.88 -4.31
C GLY A 370 -0.93 6.39 -4.41
N PHE A 371 -0.68 7.04 -3.27
CA PHE A 371 -0.22 8.41 -3.19
C PHE A 371 1.09 8.43 -2.43
N ILE A 372 2.06 9.17 -2.96
CA ILE A 372 3.35 9.42 -2.30
C ILE A 372 3.68 10.90 -2.37
N ALA A 373 4.17 11.44 -1.26
CA ALA A 373 4.81 12.76 -1.20
C ALA A 373 6.07 12.64 -0.35
N VAL A 374 7.19 13.06 -0.91
CA VAL A 374 8.52 13.04 -0.26
C VAL A 374 9.02 14.45 -0.10
N ASP A 375 9.26 14.84 1.14
CA ASP A 375 9.78 16.14 1.53
C ASP A 375 10.86 16.03 2.63
N GLU A 376 11.27 17.15 3.17
CA GLU A 376 12.35 17.27 4.17
C GLU A 376 12.08 16.48 5.45
N LYS A 377 10.81 16.27 5.78
CA LYS A 377 10.40 15.63 7.04
C LYS A 377 10.25 14.13 6.90
N GLY A 378 9.99 13.65 5.68
CA GLY A 378 9.73 12.25 5.42
C GLY A 378 8.87 12.01 4.18
N THR A 379 8.15 10.92 4.22
CA THR A 379 7.04 10.67 3.31
C THR A 379 5.77 11.14 4.01
N GLU A 380 5.24 12.28 3.57
CA GLU A 380 4.08 13.00 4.11
C GLU A 380 4.08 13.25 5.63
N ALA A 381 5.16 13.77 6.20
CA ALA A 381 5.38 13.92 7.65
C ALA A 381 5.36 15.36 8.18
N ALA A 382 5.13 15.53 9.50
CA ALA A 382 5.20 16.78 10.25
C ALA A 382 6.36 16.75 11.27
N ALA A 383 7.12 17.83 11.37
CA ALA A 383 8.38 18.12 12.08
C ALA A 383 8.89 17.20 13.20
N ALA A 384 10.17 16.79 13.12
CA ALA A 384 10.95 16.11 14.17
C ALA A 384 12.24 16.86 14.51
N THR A 385 12.82 16.55 15.68
CA THR A 385 14.10 17.13 16.18
C THR A 385 15.12 16.00 16.33
N ALA A 386 16.30 16.12 15.71
CA ALA A 386 17.36 15.12 15.71
C ALA A 386 18.18 15.07 17.00
N VAL A 387 18.66 13.88 17.38
CA VAL A 387 19.65 13.64 18.45
C VAL A 387 20.87 12.96 17.83
N ILE A 388 22.04 13.60 17.95
CA ILE A 388 23.30 13.10 17.41
C ILE A 388 23.97 12.19 18.46
N VAL A 389 24.26 10.92 18.10
CA VAL A 389 25.09 10.01 18.89
C VAL A 389 26.42 9.81 18.17
N GLY A 390 27.53 10.14 18.84
CA GLY A 390 28.88 10.03 18.26
C GLY A 390 29.48 8.64 18.44
N GLU A 391 30.06 8.09 17.36
CA GLU A 391 30.88 6.86 17.37
C GLU A 391 32.39 7.17 17.32
N THR A 392 33.24 6.20 17.72
CA THR A 392 34.69 6.38 17.89
C THR A 392 35.51 6.28 16.61
N SER A 393 34.92 5.92 15.46
CA SER A 393 35.52 6.07 14.12
C SER A 393 34.42 6.48 13.13
N ALA A 394 34.70 7.53 12.34
CA ALA A 394 33.74 7.98 11.32
C ALA A 394 33.62 6.91 10.20
N PRO A 395 32.40 6.60 9.74
CA PRO A 395 32.19 5.78 8.55
C PRO A 395 32.88 6.37 7.31
N PRO A 396 33.16 5.56 6.27
CA PRO A 396 33.64 6.10 4.99
C PRO A 396 32.67 7.16 4.45
N ALA A 397 33.19 8.24 3.86
CA ALA A 397 32.36 9.25 3.23
C ALA A 397 31.91 8.79 1.82
N ALA A 398 30.68 9.08 1.46
CA ALA A 398 30.10 8.89 0.14
C ALA A 398 29.25 10.09 -0.26
N THR A 399 28.95 10.23 -1.55
CA THR A 399 28.03 11.24 -2.07
C THR A 399 27.04 10.55 -3.00
N LEU A 400 25.74 10.75 -2.79
CA LEU A 400 24.69 10.26 -3.67
C LEU A 400 23.87 11.46 -4.17
N THR A 401 23.94 11.71 -5.48
CA THR A 401 23.17 12.78 -6.12
C THR A 401 22.06 12.18 -6.98
N VAL A 402 20.81 12.41 -6.58
CA VAL A 402 19.62 11.96 -7.31
C VAL A 402 19.18 13.09 -8.24
N ASP A 403 19.81 13.20 -9.39
CA ASP A 403 19.62 14.27 -10.41
C ASP A 403 19.09 13.72 -11.75
N ARG A 404 18.62 12.50 -11.77
CA ARG A 404 18.15 11.74 -12.93
C ARG A 404 17.15 10.68 -12.54
N PRO A 405 16.45 10.01 -13.49
CA PRO A 405 15.47 8.96 -13.19
C PRO A 405 16.04 7.89 -12.26
N PHE A 406 15.24 7.52 -11.27
CA PHE A 406 15.61 6.54 -10.27
C PHE A 406 14.44 5.63 -9.89
N MET A 407 14.74 4.47 -9.32
CA MET A 407 13.78 3.57 -8.72
C MET A 407 13.90 3.62 -7.19
N PHE A 408 12.84 3.26 -6.51
CA PHE A 408 12.87 3.11 -5.06
C PHE A 408 11.94 1.99 -4.57
N ALA A 409 12.27 1.46 -3.42
CA ALA A 409 11.38 0.56 -2.69
C ALA A 409 11.27 0.98 -1.23
N ILE A 410 10.09 0.85 -0.63
CA ILE A 410 9.93 0.99 0.82
C ILE A 410 9.87 -0.42 1.40
N ILE A 411 10.78 -0.69 2.31
CA ILE A 411 11.00 -2.03 2.87
C ILE A 411 10.86 -2.03 4.39
N ASP A 412 10.29 -3.10 4.92
CA ASP A 412 10.31 -3.41 6.35
C ASP A 412 11.57 -4.26 6.64
N ARG A 413 12.55 -3.68 7.30
CA ARG A 413 13.86 -4.31 7.55
C ARG A 413 13.78 -5.60 8.36
N PRO A 414 12.96 -5.68 9.45
CA PRO A 414 12.88 -6.88 10.25
C PRO A 414 12.32 -8.10 9.53
N THR A 415 11.33 -7.90 8.66
CA THR A 415 10.68 -9.02 7.93
C THR A 415 11.20 -9.20 6.50
N GLY A 416 11.91 -8.20 5.96
CA GLY A 416 12.30 -8.15 4.57
C GLY A 416 11.14 -7.86 3.59
N ALA A 417 9.97 -7.48 4.10
CA ALA A 417 8.81 -7.22 3.26
C ALA A 417 9.00 -5.97 2.40
N THR A 418 8.80 -6.10 1.08
CA THR A 418 8.70 -4.99 0.15
C THR A 418 7.27 -4.45 0.19
N LEU A 419 7.09 -3.30 0.83
CA LEU A 419 5.78 -2.68 1.01
C LEU A 419 5.34 -1.88 -0.21
N PHE A 420 6.29 -1.15 -0.80
CA PHE A 420 6.05 -0.32 -1.98
C PHE A 420 7.21 -0.44 -2.96
N ILE A 421 6.88 -0.27 -4.23
CA ILE A 421 7.83 -0.13 -5.33
C ILE A 421 7.43 1.09 -6.13
N GLY A 422 8.42 1.89 -6.54
CA GLY A 422 8.19 3.05 -7.38
C GLY A 422 9.36 3.42 -8.25
N ARG A 423 9.09 4.30 -9.20
CA ARG A 423 10.08 5.04 -9.98
C ARG A 423 9.69 6.49 -10.13
N VAL A 424 10.67 7.36 -10.19
CA VAL A 424 10.51 8.77 -10.51
C VAL A 424 11.31 9.05 -11.77
N VAL A 425 10.63 9.43 -12.82
CA VAL A 425 11.25 9.85 -14.09
C VAL A 425 11.12 11.36 -14.31
N ASP A 426 10.17 11.98 -13.61
CA ASP A 426 9.97 13.43 -13.56
C ASP A 426 9.44 13.81 -12.16
N PRO A 427 10.26 14.43 -11.31
CA PRO A 427 9.86 14.83 -9.96
C PRO A 427 8.92 16.03 -9.91
N SER A 428 8.67 16.72 -11.02
CA SER A 428 7.78 17.89 -11.11
C SER A 428 6.31 17.57 -11.38
N ASN A 429 6.01 16.31 -11.70
CA ASN A 429 4.67 15.83 -12.06
C ASN A 429 3.97 15.16 -10.88
#